data_19686a991d0ee1a3303655f2f7271aac
#
_entry.id   19686a991d0ee1a3303655f2f7271aac
#
_cell.length_a   1.000
_cell.length_b   1.000
_cell.length_c   1.000
_cell.angle_alpha   90.00
_cell.angle_beta   90.00
_cell.angle_gamma   90.00
#
_symmetry.space_group_name_H-M   'P 1'
#
loop_
_entity.id
_entity.type
_entity.pdbx_description
1 polymer ?
#
loop_
_entity_poly.entity_id
_entity_poly.type
_entity_poly.pdbx_seq_one_letter_code
_entity_poly.pdbx_strand_id
1 'polypeptide(L)'
;MKCQFCNAKIHKDAKVCPACGKRVNGEKIPKAFSQMKSAAIGVGCIAGLSALAVVLFIAMQTGWDLGSSFDWLKPRANDLYYKDSYTVSDWKAKYTRNDVVATMGDAQLTNGQLQVYYWMQVYEFVENYSDTAISLELDYTADLAKQIYTDGKTTWQQFFLESALEMWMTNQAFALQAQEVGYTLPAAYQSYLDNLDAELAKDAAKLGYASAEDMIRAEMGAGCSLADYTAYMQVYYTGYLYFTDLYGKINPTEQEISDYFDANVTSFAKSGVTKTSGNYVDVRHILLVPSADTETAWAECRSRVDTVLQKWQNSDMTELDFLVLVEQYSQDDITAYTGGMYTNIAKGDMEETFENWCFAENRQAGDWGLVQTSYGYHLLYFVEAEAIWHAEAKTALIQAQGRDLVDGVLAQYALDVDYRKIVLAEVEMG
;
A
#
# COMPACT_ATOMS: atom_id res chain seq x y z
N MET A 1 -34.85 1.16 -11.04
CA MET A 1 -34.76 2.33 -10.16
C MET A 1 -33.63 3.25 -10.63
N LYS A 2 -33.37 4.35 -9.94
CA LYS A 2 -32.22 5.21 -10.27
C LYS A 2 -31.15 5.06 -9.21
N CYS A 3 -29.88 5.07 -9.62
CA CYS A 3 -28.76 5.04 -8.70
C CYS A 3 -28.72 6.33 -7.86
N GLN A 4 -28.58 6.18 -6.55
CA GLN A 4 -28.55 7.32 -5.62
C GLN A 4 -27.25 8.17 -5.74
N PHE A 5 -26.23 7.66 -6.40
CA PHE A 5 -24.93 8.34 -6.51
C PHE A 5 -24.73 9.05 -7.85
N CYS A 6 -25.19 8.46 -8.97
CA CYS A 6 -24.96 9.00 -10.31
C CYS A 6 -26.24 9.22 -11.12
N ASN A 7 -27.41 8.93 -10.53
CA ASN A 7 -28.74 9.09 -11.14
C ASN A 7 -28.99 8.22 -12.39
N ALA A 8 -28.07 7.32 -12.76
CA ALA A 8 -28.22 6.38 -13.86
C ALA A 8 -29.40 5.42 -13.61
N LYS A 9 -30.10 5.03 -14.70
CA LYS A 9 -31.21 4.06 -14.61
C LYS A 9 -30.65 2.66 -14.47
N ILE A 10 -31.02 1.95 -13.41
CA ILE A 10 -30.50 0.63 -13.06
C ILE A 10 -31.65 -0.35 -12.81
N HIS A 11 -31.37 -1.66 -12.94
CA HIS A 11 -32.33 -2.69 -12.63
C HIS A 11 -32.74 -2.61 -11.15
N LYS A 12 -33.97 -3.00 -10.81
CA LYS A 12 -34.47 -2.91 -9.42
C LYS A 12 -33.70 -3.80 -8.43
N ASP A 13 -33.14 -4.90 -8.93
CA ASP A 13 -32.39 -5.89 -8.16
C ASP A 13 -30.86 -5.75 -8.33
N ALA A 14 -30.41 -4.65 -8.95
CA ALA A 14 -28.98 -4.40 -9.12
C ALA A 14 -28.32 -4.11 -7.78
N LYS A 15 -27.35 -4.93 -7.37
CA LYS A 15 -26.56 -4.72 -6.16
C LYS A 15 -25.51 -3.60 -6.37
N VAL A 16 -25.04 -3.44 -7.59
CA VAL A 16 -24.03 -2.44 -8.00
C VAL A 16 -24.56 -1.65 -9.19
N CYS A 17 -24.27 -0.37 -9.25
CA CYS A 17 -24.61 0.48 -10.37
C CYS A 17 -23.62 0.29 -11.53
N PRO A 18 -24.04 -0.21 -12.72
CA PRO A 18 -23.13 -0.44 -13.82
C PRO A 18 -22.53 0.84 -14.43
N ALA A 19 -23.09 2.02 -14.07
CA ALA A 19 -22.61 3.28 -14.60
C ALA A 19 -21.56 3.98 -13.72
N CYS A 20 -21.54 3.71 -12.40
CA CYS A 20 -20.60 4.36 -11.47
C CYS A 20 -19.94 3.40 -10.48
N GLY A 21 -20.14 2.08 -10.60
CA GLY A 21 -19.54 1.06 -9.76
C GLY A 21 -19.99 1.03 -8.28
N LYS A 22 -20.80 1.98 -7.83
CA LYS A 22 -21.20 2.07 -6.42
C LYS A 22 -22.37 1.16 -6.08
N ARG A 23 -22.37 0.56 -4.87
CA ARG A 23 -23.48 -0.27 -4.38
C ARG A 23 -24.78 0.54 -4.29
N VAL A 24 -25.85 -0.06 -4.77
CA VAL A 24 -27.16 0.60 -4.90
C VAL A 24 -27.92 0.64 -3.57
N ASN A 25 -27.79 -0.39 -2.76
CA ASN A 25 -28.36 -0.45 -1.42
C ASN A 25 -27.16 -0.23 -0.48
N GLY A 26 -27.12 0.94 0.14
CA GLY A 26 -26.02 1.34 1.02
C GLY A 26 -25.92 0.47 2.29
N GLU A 27 -25.59 -0.80 2.15
CA GLU A 27 -25.04 -1.56 3.24
C GLU A 27 -23.70 -0.93 3.57
N LYS A 28 -23.66 -0.32 4.73
CA LYS A 28 -22.43 0.27 5.28
C LYS A 28 -21.45 -0.87 5.54
N ILE A 29 -20.19 -0.65 5.22
CA ILE A 29 -19.07 -1.43 5.80
C ILE A 29 -19.39 -1.59 7.28
N PRO A 30 -19.31 -2.81 7.85
CA PRO A 30 -19.60 -3.04 9.25
C PRO A 30 -18.89 -1.99 10.11
N LYS A 31 -19.59 -1.44 11.12
CA LYS A 31 -19.06 -0.35 11.94
C LYS A 31 -17.72 -0.73 12.61
N ALA A 32 -17.55 -1.99 12.97
CA ALA A 32 -16.33 -2.54 13.52
C ALA A 32 -15.13 -2.30 12.57
N PHE A 33 -15.28 -2.60 11.28
CA PHE A 33 -14.21 -2.42 10.29
C PHE A 33 -13.82 -0.95 10.09
N SER A 34 -14.81 -0.03 9.99
CA SER A 34 -14.52 1.40 9.87
C SER A 34 -13.91 2.00 11.14
N GLN A 35 -14.07 1.33 12.28
CA GLN A 35 -13.60 1.78 13.59
C GLN A 35 -12.23 1.17 13.95
N MET A 36 -11.91 -0.06 13.53
CA MET A 36 -10.51 -0.56 13.53
C MET A 36 -9.59 0.34 12.72
N LYS A 37 -10.10 0.91 11.63
CA LYS A 37 -9.41 1.95 10.87
C LYS A 37 -9.00 3.15 11.73
N SER A 38 -9.85 3.59 12.66
CA SER A 38 -9.52 4.71 13.56
C SER A 38 -8.54 4.33 14.66
N ALA A 39 -8.55 3.08 15.13
CA ALA A 39 -7.66 2.58 16.17
C ALA A 39 -6.29 2.18 15.61
N ALA A 40 -6.28 1.53 14.45
CA ALA A 40 -5.04 1.22 13.72
C ALA A 40 -4.41 2.48 13.07
N ILE A 41 -5.21 3.46 12.63
CA ILE A 41 -4.73 4.70 12.01
C ILE A 41 -4.14 5.67 13.04
N GLY A 42 -4.56 5.64 14.31
CA GLY A 42 -3.97 6.50 15.37
C GLY A 42 -2.49 6.23 15.64
N VAL A 43 -1.99 5.04 15.29
CA VAL A 43 -0.56 4.64 15.37
C VAL A 43 -0.05 4.14 14.01
N GLY A 44 -0.95 3.82 13.09
CA GLY A 44 -0.73 3.13 11.83
C GLY A 44 -0.46 4.01 10.62
N CYS A 45 -0.43 5.34 10.72
CA CYS A 45 0.04 6.19 9.61
C CYS A 45 1.52 6.00 9.27
N ILE A 46 2.25 5.18 10.06
CA ILE A 46 3.65 4.85 9.83
C ILE A 46 3.86 3.35 9.56
N ALA A 47 2.89 2.47 9.84
CA ALA A 47 3.15 1.02 9.91
C ALA A 47 2.16 0.12 9.12
N GLY A 48 1.30 0.67 8.31
CA GLY A 48 0.20 -0.07 7.66
C GLY A 48 0.50 -0.70 6.30
N LEU A 49 1.77 -0.93 5.95
CA LEU A 49 2.09 -1.58 4.69
C LEU A 49 2.61 -2.99 4.99
N SER A 50 1.80 -4.03 4.72
CA SER A 50 2.29 -5.41 4.63
C SER A 50 3.38 -5.50 3.55
N ALA A 51 4.18 -6.57 3.54
CA ALA A 51 5.12 -6.80 2.43
C ALA A 51 4.39 -6.78 1.07
N LEU A 52 3.14 -7.25 1.06
CA LEU A 52 2.22 -7.14 -0.06
C LEU A 52 1.87 -5.67 -0.35
N ALA A 53 1.57 -4.85 0.67
CA ALA A 53 1.25 -3.44 0.48
C ALA A 53 2.47 -2.60 0.07
N VAL A 54 3.69 -2.95 0.49
CA VAL A 54 4.92 -2.30 -0.03
C VAL A 54 5.08 -2.59 -1.51
N VAL A 55 4.87 -3.82 -1.91
CA VAL A 55 4.94 -4.19 -3.34
C VAL A 55 3.79 -3.60 -4.12
N LEU A 56 2.58 -3.58 -3.55
CA LEU A 56 1.42 -2.92 -4.16
C LEU A 56 1.56 -1.40 -4.15
N PHE A 57 2.13 -0.79 -3.12
CA PHE A 57 2.44 0.64 -3.09
C PHE A 57 3.49 0.99 -4.16
N ILE A 58 4.51 0.17 -4.33
CA ILE A 58 5.49 0.32 -5.42
C ILE A 58 4.80 0.11 -6.77
N ALA A 59 3.91 -0.87 -6.92
CA ALA A 59 3.14 -1.12 -8.14
C ALA A 59 2.19 0.04 -8.49
N MET A 60 1.50 0.61 -7.49
CA MET A 60 0.61 1.77 -7.67
C MET A 60 1.37 3.06 -8.03
N GLN A 61 2.57 3.26 -7.47
CA GLN A 61 3.43 4.40 -7.81
C GLN A 61 4.04 4.29 -9.22
N THR A 62 4.19 3.07 -9.74
CA THR A 62 4.87 2.82 -11.02
C THR A 62 3.94 2.52 -12.19
N GLY A 63 2.61 2.66 -12.00
CA GLY A 63 1.64 2.44 -13.08
C GLY A 63 1.59 1.00 -13.59
N TRP A 64 1.92 0.03 -12.75
CA TRP A 64 1.87 -1.39 -13.09
C TRP A 64 0.44 -1.82 -13.42
N ASP A 65 0.29 -2.53 -14.53
CA ASP A 65 -0.93 -3.25 -14.86
C ASP A 65 -1.18 -4.33 -13.79
N LEU A 66 -2.17 -4.07 -12.93
CA LEU A 66 -2.55 -4.97 -11.85
C LEU A 66 -2.92 -6.38 -12.35
N GLY A 67 -3.34 -6.52 -13.61
CA GLY A 67 -3.65 -7.82 -14.22
C GLY A 67 -2.43 -8.73 -14.38
N SER A 68 -1.23 -8.16 -14.64
CA SER A 68 0.04 -8.93 -14.72
C SER A 68 0.78 -8.98 -13.39
N SER A 69 0.49 -8.06 -12.46
CA SER A 69 1.11 -7.97 -11.14
C SER A 69 0.69 -9.09 -10.20
N PHE A 70 -0.50 -9.66 -10.40
CA PHE A 70 -0.96 -10.84 -9.64
C PHE A 70 -0.25 -12.14 -10.03
N ASP A 71 0.46 -12.19 -11.16
CA ASP A 71 1.18 -13.40 -11.58
C ASP A 71 2.38 -13.75 -10.70
N TRP A 72 2.95 -12.79 -9.97
CA TRP A 72 3.99 -13.09 -9.00
C TRP A 72 3.44 -13.32 -7.58
N LEU A 73 2.19 -12.85 -7.31
CA LEU A 73 1.40 -13.23 -6.12
C LEU A 73 0.74 -14.60 -6.27
N LYS A 74 0.68 -15.15 -7.49
CA LYS A 74 0.36 -16.58 -7.60
C LYS A 74 1.40 -17.29 -6.74
N PRO A 75 0.95 -18.11 -5.75
CA PRO A 75 1.87 -18.94 -4.99
C PRO A 75 2.84 -19.47 -6.01
N ARG A 76 4.13 -19.29 -5.78
CA ARG A 76 5.13 -19.81 -6.72
C ARG A 76 4.78 -21.27 -6.85
N ALA A 77 3.99 -21.58 -7.88
CA ALA A 77 3.44 -22.87 -8.14
C ALA A 77 4.58 -23.80 -8.53
N ASN A 78 5.46 -23.97 -7.60
CA ASN A 78 6.16 -25.23 -7.47
C ASN A 78 5.09 -26.17 -6.98
N ASP A 79 4.87 -27.23 -7.71
CA ASP A 79 3.91 -28.35 -7.50
C ASP A 79 3.80 -28.86 -6.05
N LEU A 80 4.40 -28.20 -5.07
CA LEU A 80 4.42 -28.50 -3.65
C LEU A 80 3.15 -28.03 -2.91
N TYR A 81 2.43 -27.01 -3.41
CA TYR A 81 1.32 -26.39 -2.70
C TYR A 81 -0.06 -26.84 -3.18
N TYR A 82 -0.18 -27.25 -4.45
CA TYR A 82 -1.42 -27.75 -5.00
C TYR A 82 -1.53 -29.26 -4.84
N LYS A 83 -1.93 -29.72 -3.68
CA LYS A 83 -2.58 -31.02 -3.62
C LYS A 83 -4.06 -30.82 -3.80
N ASP A 84 -4.63 -31.48 -4.81
CA ASP A 84 -6.04 -31.42 -5.25
C ASP A 84 -7.10 -31.67 -4.18
N SER A 85 -6.75 -31.72 -2.91
CA SER A 85 -7.69 -32.01 -1.83
C SER A 85 -7.16 -31.64 -0.45
N TYR A 86 -7.17 -30.36 -0.09
CA TYR A 86 -7.32 -30.08 1.33
C TYR A 86 -8.77 -29.75 1.64
N THR A 87 -9.28 -30.34 2.69
CA THR A 87 -10.61 -30.03 3.18
C THR A 87 -10.41 -29.09 4.36
N VAL A 88 -10.86 -27.84 4.21
CA VAL A 88 -11.01 -26.97 5.37
C VAL A 88 -12.10 -27.60 6.24
N SER A 89 -11.72 -28.09 7.41
CA SER A 89 -12.63 -28.78 8.32
C SER A 89 -13.54 -27.77 9.02
N ASP A 90 -14.80 -28.15 9.29
CA ASP A 90 -15.66 -27.38 10.16
C ASP A 90 -14.98 -27.22 11.53
N TRP A 91 -14.77 -25.97 11.94
CA TRP A 91 -14.24 -25.55 13.22
C TRP A 91 -14.79 -26.34 14.42
N LYS A 92 -16.07 -26.70 14.40
CA LYS A 92 -16.78 -27.31 15.52
C LYS A 92 -16.42 -28.78 15.78
N ALA A 93 -15.76 -29.49 14.86
CA ALA A 93 -15.66 -30.94 14.92
C ALA A 93 -14.34 -31.50 15.48
N LYS A 94 -13.16 -30.88 15.24
CA LYS A 94 -11.85 -31.48 15.61
C LYS A 94 -10.75 -30.42 15.89
N TYR A 95 -11.11 -29.18 16.05
CA TYR A 95 -10.15 -28.11 16.09
C TYR A 95 -9.35 -28.06 17.38
N THR A 96 -8.03 -27.90 17.23
CA THR A 96 -7.19 -27.31 18.27
C THR A 96 -6.46 -26.10 17.67
N ARG A 97 -6.65 -24.94 18.30
CA ARG A 97 -5.93 -23.69 17.90
C ARG A 97 -4.42 -23.86 18.00
N ASN A 98 -3.94 -24.78 18.79
CA ASN A 98 -2.53 -25.02 19.05
C ASN A 98 -1.91 -26.05 18.09
N ASP A 99 -2.70 -26.66 17.19
CA ASP A 99 -2.15 -27.58 16.21
C ASP A 99 -1.24 -26.82 15.25
N VAL A 100 -0.02 -27.31 15.11
CA VAL A 100 0.95 -26.79 14.16
C VAL A 100 0.56 -27.22 12.75
N VAL A 101 0.33 -26.25 11.90
CA VAL A 101 -0.10 -26.40 10.50
C VAL A 101 1.00 -26.14 9.49
N ALA A 102 2.02 -25.37 9.88
CA ALA A 102 3.19 -25.18 9.04
C ALA A 102 4.45 -25.01 9.89
N THR A 103 5.61 -25.35 9.30
CA THR A 103 6.92 -25.14 9.92
C THR A 103 7.90 -24.54 8.92
N MET A 104 8.85 -23.73 9.43
CA MET A 104 9.93 -23.14 8.67
C MET A 104 11.16 -23.02 9.56
N GLY A 105 12.19 -23.83 9.32
CA GLY A 105 13.28 -23.97 10.28
C GLY A 105 12.73 -24.39 11.65
N ASP A 106 13.09 -23.65 12.71
CA ASP A 106 12.56 -23.88 14.06
C ASP A 106 11.21 -23.16 14.32
N ALA A 107 10.76 -22.33 13.40
CA ALA A 107 9.51 -21.60 13.53
C ALA A 107 8.28 -22.50 13.23
N GLN A 108 7.21 -22.28 13.95
CA GLN A 108 5.95 -23.01 13.82
C GLN A 108 4.79 -22.01 13.66
N LEU A 109 3.86 -22.37 12.78
CA LEU A 109 2.58 -21.69 12.62
C LEU A 109 1.47 -22.58 13.15
N THR A 110 0.74 -22.09 14.13
CA THR A 110 -0.45 -22.80 14.66
C THR A 110 -1.71 -22.36 13.91
N ASN A 111 -2.78 -23.14 14.06
CA ASN A 111 -4.09 -22.76 13.52
C ASN A 111 -4.57 -21.40 14.05
N GLY A 112 -4.35 -21.10 15.34
CA GLY A 112 -4.73 -19.80 15.92
C GLY A 112 -4.00 -18.64 15.27
N GLN A 113 -2.70 -18.76 15.06
CA GLN A 113 -1.90 -17.76 14.37
C GLN A 113 -2.30 -17.65 12.88
N LEU A 114 -2.54 -18.78 12.19
CA LEU A 114 -2.99 -18.77 10.81
C LEU A 114 -4.30 -18.00 10.62
N GLN A 115 -5.23 -18.04 11.60
CA GLN A 115 -6.46 -17.24 11.55
C GLN A 115 -6.16 -15.75 11.42
N VAL A 116 -5.16 -15.24 12.16
CA VAL A 116 -4.77 -13.83 12.07
C VAL A 116 -4.30 -13.49 10.66
N TYR A 117 -3.37 -14.27 10.11
CA TYR A 117 -2.86 -14.05 8.75
C TYR A 117 -3.99 -14.12 7.71
N TYR A 118 -4.89 -15.10 7.85
CA TYR A 118 -6.01 -15.28 6.91
C TYR A 118 -6.96 -14.08 6.90
N TRP A 119 -7.43 -13.64 8.06
CA TRP A 119 -8.37 -12.52 8.13
C TRP A 119 -7.72 -11.19 7.80
N MET A 120 -6.44 -11.02 8.12
CA MET A 120 -5.69 -9.85 7.68
C MET A 120 -5.64 -9.75 6.15
N GLN A 121 -5.46 -10.88 5.43
CA GLN A 121 -5.51 -10.89 3.97
C GLN A 121 -6.90 -10.54 3.42
N VAL A 122 -7.96 -11.08 4.02
CA VAL A 122 -9.34 -10.73 3.63
C VAL A 122 -9.60 -9.24 3.82
N TYR A 123 -9.25 -8.70 4.99
CA TYR A 123 -9.50 -7.29 5.30
C TYR A 123 -8.67 -6.34 4.43
N GLU A 124 -7.40 -6.64 4.25
CA GLU A 124 -6.51 -5.86 3.40
C GLU A 124 -7.00 -5.83 1.94
N PHE A 125 -7.42 -6.97 1.41
CA PHE A 125 -7.99 -7.06 0.08
C PHE A 125 -9.26 -6.21 -0.06
N VAL A 126 -10.18 -6.34 0.88
CA VAL A 126 -11.45 -5.58 0.86
C VAL A 126 -11.22 -4.08 1.03
N GLU A 127 -10.25 -3.67 1.84
CA GLU A 127 -9.93 -2.26 2.04
C GLU A 127 -9.27 -1.62 0.81
N ASN A 128 -8.26 -2.27 0.28
CA ASN A 128 -7.45 -1.71 -0.80
C ASN A 128 -8.08 -1.89 -2.18
N TYR A 129 -8.93 -2.91 -2.33
CA TYR A 129 -9.52 -3.31 -3.60
C TYR A 129 -11.05 -3.37 -3.56
N SER A 130 -11.70 -2.50 -2.78
CA SER A 130 -13.15 -2.49 -2.66
C SER A 130 -13.87 -2.42 -4.01
N ASP A 131 -13.40 -1.58 -4.93
CA ASP A 131 -13.97 -1.47 -6.28
C ASP A 131 -13.68 -2.72 -7.12
N THR A 132 -12.51 -3.35 -6.95
CA THR A 132 -12.13 -4.62 -7.58
C THR A 132 -12.93 -5.77 -6.99
N ALA A 133 -13.06 -5.87 -5.67
CA ALA A 133 -13.89 -6.87 -5.00
C ALA A 133 -15.35 -6.83 -5.49
N ILE A 134 -15.89 -5.62 -5.67
CA ILE A 134 -17.22 -5.40 -6.24
C ILE A 134 -17.28 -5.88 -7.69
N SER A 135 -16.28 -5.55 -8.50
CA SER A 135 -16.23 -5.97 -9.92
C SER A 135 -16.07 -7.47 -10.09
N LEU A 136 -15.43 -8.14 -9.12
CA LEU A 136 -15.24 -9.59 -9.07
C LEU A 136 -16.38 -10.36 -8.37
N GLU A 137 -17.44 -9.64 -7.97
CA GLU A 137 -18.61 -10.21 -7.27
C GLU A 137 -18.28 -10.90 -5.93
N LEU A 138 -17.18 -10.54 -5.29
CA LEU A 138 -16.79 -11.06 -3.97
C LEU A 138 -17.75 -10.53 -2.90
N ASP A 139 -18.43 -11.44 -2.22
CA ASP A 139 -19.19 -11.16 -1.00
C ASP A 139 -18.45 -11.73 0.22
N TYR A 140 -17.61 -10.89 0.81
CA TYR A 140 -16.78 -11.26 1.98
C TYR A 140 -17.60 -11.50 3.27
N THR A 141 -18.91 -11.21 3.25
CA THR A 141 -19.84 -11.49 4.36
C THR A 141 -20.50 -12.86 4.23
N ALA A 142 -20.30 -13.54 3.11
CA ALA A 142 -20.82 -14.87 2.83
C ALA A 142 -19.66 -15.90 2.83
N ASP A 143 -20.04 -17.18 2.83
CA ASP A 143 -19.10 -18.30 2.83
C ASP A 143 -18.12 -18.26 1.64
N LEU A 144 -16.87 -17.90 1.92
CA LEU A 144 -15.82 -17.78 0.93
C LEU A 144 -15.41 -19.10 0.27
N ALA A 145 -15.72 -20.24 0.92
CA ALA A 145 -15.48 -21.57 0.36
C ALA A 145 -16.43 -21.91 -0.78
N LYS A 146 -17.53 -21.17 -0.92
CA LYS A 146 -18.54 -21.37 -1.98
C LYS A 146 -18.44 -20.37 -3.12
N GLN A 147 -17.55 -19.41 -3.03
CA GLN A 147 -17.37 -18.38 -4.05
C GLN A 147 -16.10 -18.67 -4.85
N ILE A 148 -16.26 -18.75 -6.17
CA ILE A 148 -15.15 -19.07 -7.08
C ILE A 148 -14.38 -17.80 -7.42
N TYR A 149 -13.05 -17.87 -7.32
CA TYR A 149 -12.14 -16.83 -7.75
C TYR A 149 -12.11 -16.71 -9.29
N THR A 150 -11.52 -15.67 -9.80
CA THR A 150 -11.50 -15.31 -11.23
C THR A 150 -10.89 -16.36 -12.17
N ASP A 151 -10.09 -17.27 -11.64
CA ASP A 151 -9.51 -18.39 -12.41
C ASP A 151 -10.53 -19.51 -12.76
N GLY A 152 -11.74 -19.43 -12.21
CA GLY A 152 -12.82 -20.40 -12.43
C GLY A 152 -12.61 -21.75 -11.75
N LYS A 153 -11.62 -21.90 -10.87
CA LYS A 153 -11.26 -23.16 -10.19
C LYS A 153 -11.06 -23.00 -8.69
N THR A 154 -10.27 -22.00 -8.29
CA THR A 154 -9.93 -21.70 -6.90
C THR A 154 -11.10 -21.03 -6.20
N THR A 155 -11.37 -21.33 -4.93
CA THR A 155 -12.31 -20.55 -4.13
C THR A 155 -11.63 -19.31 -3.54
N TRP A 156 -12.43 -18.30 -3.17
CA TRP A 156 -11.89 -17.14 -2.46
C TRP A 156 -11.27 -17.53 -1.12
N GLN A 157 -11.84 -18.51 -0.42
CA GLN A 157 -11.23 -19.04 0.80
C GLN A 157 -9.83 -19.60 0.54
N GLN A 158 -9.68 -20.38 -0.52
CA GLN A 158 -8.41 -20.95 -0.92
C GLN A 158 -7.41 -19.86 -1.30
N PHE A 159 -7.83 -18.86 -2.09
CA PHE A 159 -7.00 -17.73 -2.46
C PHE A 159 -6.44 -17.00 -1.23
N PHE A 160 -7.29 -16.65 -0.27
CA PHE A 160 -6.85 -15.98 0.96
C PHE A 160 -6.01 -16.87 1.86
N LEU A 161 -6.26 -18.16 1.91
CA LEU A 161 -5.44 -19.10 2.68
C LEU A 161 -4.02 -19.19 2.11
N GLU A 162 -3.89 -19.29 0.81
CA GLU A 162 -2.57 -19.32 0.15
C GLU A 162 -1.83 -18.01 0.34
N SER A 163 -2.51 -16.87 0.20
CA SER A 163 -1.95 -15.54 0.49
C SER A 163 -1.50 -15.41 1.96
N ALA A 164 -2.27 -15.97 2.91
CA ALA A 164 -1.92 -15.97 4.32
C ALA A 164 -0.67 -16.78 4.63
N LEU A 165 -0.55 -17.96 4.03
CA LEU A 165 0.62 -18.82 4.17
C LEU A 165 1.86 -18.16 3.55
N GLU A 166 1.72 -17.53 2.39
CA GLU A 166 2.81 -16.80 1.73
C GLU A 166 3.26 -15.59 2.56
N MET A 167 2.31 -14.82 3.13
CA MET A 167 2.64 -13.72 4.03
C MET A 167 3.39 -14.22 5.27
N TRP A 168 2.90 -15.30 5.91
CA TRP A 168 3.61 -15.87 7.05
C TRP A 168 5.02 -16.32 6.65
N MET A 169 5.15 -17.05 5.55
CA MET A 169 6.42 -17.53 5.03
C MET A 169 7.42 -16.39 4.85
N THR A 170 7.01 -15.32 4.18
CA THR A 170 7.88 -14.18 3.90
C THR A 170 8.29 -13.45 5.17
N ASN A 171 7.32 -13.09 6.01
CA ASN A 171 7.61 -12.38 7.25
C ASN A 171 8.47 -13.21 8.20
N GLN A 172 8.18 -14.51 8.31
CA GLN A 172 8.93 -15.41 9.17
C GLN A 172 10.36 -15.63 8.68
N ALA A 173 10.59 -15.77 7.38
CA ALA A 173 11.93 -15.92 6.82
C ALA A 173 12.80 -14.70 7.12
N PHE A 174 12.28 -13.49 6.91
CA PHE A 174 12.98 -12.26 7.27
C PHE A 174 13.16 -12.11 8.79
N ALA A 175 12.19 -12.52 9.61
CA ALA A 175 12.33 -12.50 11.06
C ALA A 175 13.40 -13.47 11.57
N LEU A 176 13.50 -14.67 10.99
CA LEU A 176 14.55 -15.63 11.30
C LEU A 176 15.93 -15.08 10.92
N GLN A 177 16.08 -14.54 9.72
CA GLN A 177 17.32 -13.93 9.29
C GLN A 177 17.70 -12.71 10.16
N ALA A 178 16.73 -11.88 10.52
CA ALA A 178 16.92 -10.76 11.45
C ALA A 178 17.50 -11.25 12.79
N GLN A 179 16.95 -12.33 13.33
CA GLN A 179 17.43 -12.95 14.56
C GLN A 179 18.87 -13.46 14.41
N GLU A 180 19.20 -14.15 13.32
CA GLU A 180 20.54 -14.70 13.05
C GLU A 180 21.61 -13.61 13.00
N VAL A 181 21.28 -12.43 12.47
CA VAL A 181 22.22 -11.29 12.39
C VAL A 181 22.18 -10.37 13.60
N GLY A 182 21.33 -10.64 14.58
CA GLY A 182 21.18 -9.81 15.79
C GLY A 182 20.53 -8.46 15.51
N TYR A 183 19.61 -8.39 14.53
CA TYR A 183 18.85 -7.19 14.23
C TYR A 183 18.00 -6.75 15.43
N THR A 184 18.00 -5.47 15.70
CA THR A 184 17.20 -4.89 16.78
C THR A 184 16.18 -3.91 16.20
N LEU A 185 14.93 -4.05 16.62
CA LEU A 185 13.87 -3.13 16.21
C LEU A 185 14.20 -1.69 16.65
N PRO A 186 13.86 -0.67 15.85
CA PRO A 186 13.90 0.71 16.31
C PRO A 186 13.06 0.89 17.57
N ALA A 187 13.55 1.71 18.51
CA ALA A 187 12.99 1.82 19.87
C ALA A 187 11.48 2.11 19.91
N ALA A 188 10.97 2.87 18.95
CA ALA A 188 9.54 3.19 18.86
C ALA A 188 8.68 1.93 18.61
N TYR A 189 9.13 1.05 17.71
CA TYR A 189 8.42 -0.20 17.38
C TYR A 189 8.54 -1.23 18.51
N GLN A 190 9.72 -1.32 19.14
CA GLN A 190 9.88 -2.17 20.31
C GLN A 190 8.95 -1.73 21.45
N SER A 191 8.92 -0.42 21.73
CA SER A 191 8.02 0.14 22.74
C SER A 191 6.53 -0.09 22.41
N TYR A 192 6.16 -0.03 21.13
CA TYR A 192 4.80 -0.35 20.72
C TYR A 192 4.46 -1.82 20.98
N LEU A 193 5.31 -2.76 20.60
CA LEU A 193 5.12 -4.18 20.83
C LEU A 193 5.07 -4.53 22.33
N ASP A 194 5.92 -3.90 23.13
CA ASP A 194 5.95 -4.09 24.59
C ASP A 194 4.64 -3.62 25.28
N ASN A 195 3.93 -2.67 24.67
CA ASN A 195 2.68 -2.11 25.17
C ASN A 195 1.44 -2.57 24.39
N LEU A 196 1.57 -3.49 23.45
CA LEU A 196 0.53 -3.88 22.50
C LEU A 196 -0.77 -4.31 23.19
N ASP A 197 -0.69 -5.14 24.24
CA ASP A 197 -1.85 -5.60 24.99
C ASP A 197 -2.64 -4.44 25.62
N ALA A 198 -1.92 -3.43 26.13
CA ALA A 198 -2.55 -2.26 26.73
C ALA A 198 -3.21 -1.34 25.67
N GLU A 199 -2.60 -1.22 24.50
CA GLU A 199 -3.19 -0.46 23.39
C GLU A 199 -4.42 -1.17 22.83
N LEU A 200 -4.35 -2.47 22.60
CA LEU A 200 -5.50 -3.27 22.16
C LEU A 200 -6.65 -3.26 23.19
N ALA A 201 -6.36 -3.23 24.48
CA ALA A 201 -7.39 -3.10 25.50
C ALA A 201 -8.10 -1.74 25.43
N LYS A 202 -7.37 -0.65 25.16
CA LYS A 202 -7.98 0.68 24.96
C LYS A 202 -8.87 0.70 23.70
N ASP A 203 -8.44 0.07 22.65
CA ASP A 203 -9.18 0.04 21.39
C ASP A 203 -10.42 -0.86 21.50
N ALA A 204 -10.31 -2.01 22.14
CA ALA A 204 -11.45 -2.85 22.50
C ALA A 204 -12.52 -2.07 23.28
N ALA A 205 -12.11 -1.31 24.29
CA ALA A 205 -13.03 -0.48 25.06
C ALA A 205 -13.71 0.61 24.24
N LYS A 206 -12.98 1.28 23.32
CA LYS A 206 -13.55 2.28 22.40
C LYS A 206 -14.58 1.67 21.47
N LEU A 207 -14.35 0.43 21.03
CA LEU A 207 -15.22 -0.32 20.11
C LEU A 207 -16.38 -1.02 20.82
N GLY A 208 -16.41 -1.00 22.17
CA GLY A 208 -17.47 -1.59 22.97
C GLY A 208 -17.29 -3.07 23.28
N TYR A 209 -16.11 -3.63 23.05
CA TYR A 209 -15.76 -4.98 23.46
C TYR A 209 -15.41 -5.04 24.95
N ALA A 210 -15.67 -6.18 25.59
CA ALA A 210 -15.37 -6.37 27.01
C ALA A 210 -13.86 -6.51 27.29
N SER A 211 -13.10 -7.00 26.32
CA SER A 211 -11.65 -7.15 26.41
C SER A 211 -10.98 -7.15 25.02
N ALA A 212 -9.65 -7.00 24.98
CA ALA A 212 -8.88 -7.20 23.75
C ALA A 212 -9.03 -8.62 23.21
N GLU A 213 -9.08 -9.63 24.06
CA GLU A 213 -9.33 -11.03 23.67
C GLU A 213 -10.67 -11.20 22.94
N ASP A 214 -11.75 -10.55 23.47
CA ASP A 214 -13.08 -10.61 22.83
C ASP A 214 -13.08 -9.88 21.48
N MET A 215 -12.39 -8.76 21.38
CA MET A 215 -12.22 -8.04 20.12
C MET A 215 -11.49 -8.92 19.09
N ILE A 216 -10.33 -9.48 19.42
CA ILE A 216 -9.57 -10.32 18.52
C ILE A 216 -10.38 -11.53 18.06
N ARG A 217 -11.14 -12.19 18.95
CA ARG A 217 -12.00 -13.30 18.56
C ARG A 217 -13.15 -12.91 17.66
N ALA A 218 -13.73 -11.74 17.87
CA ALA A 218 -14.80 -11.25 17.02
C ALA A 218 -14.28 -10.91 15.60
N GLU A 219 -13.10 -10.32 15.52
CA GLU A 219 -12.56 -9.83 14.25
C GLU A 219 -11.77 -10.91 13.46
N MET A 220 -11.12 -11.85 14.16
CA MET A 220 -10.23 -12.85 13.55
C MET A 220 -10.77 -14.29 13.65
N GLY A 221 -11.98 -14.45 14.22
CA GLY A 221 -12.61 -15.75 14.43
C GLY A 221 -12.35 -16.34 15.83
N ALA A 222 -13.29 -17.17 16.27
CA ALA A 222 -13.30 -17.76 17.60
C ALA A 222 -12.05 -18.60 17.94
N GLY A 223 -11.26 -18.97 16.94
CA GLY A 223 -10.02 -19.71 17.10
C GLY A 223 -8.79 -18.92 17.38
N CYS A 224 -8.89 -17.62 17.28
CA CYS A 224 -7.80 -16.70 17.54
C CYS A 224 -7.79 -16.27 19.01
N SER A 225 -6.64 -15.89 19.50
CA SER A 225 -6.46 -15.27 20.80
C SER A 225 -5.60 -14.02 20.70
N LEU A 226 -5.61 -13.23 21.77
CA LEU A 226 -4.69 -12.08 21.89
C LEU A 226 -3.24 -12.52 21.75
N ALA A 227 -2.86 -13.68 22.30
CA ALA A 227 -1.49 -14.21 22.16
C ALA A 227 -1.13 -14.57 20.72
N ASP A 228 -2.08 -15.09 19.93
CA ASP A 228 -1.84 -15.37 18.49
C ASP A 228 -1.65 -14.08 17.69
N TYR A 229 -2.44 -13.05 17.99
CA TYR A 229 -2.30 -11.73 17.39
C TYR A 229 -0.98 -11.05 17.79
N THR A 230 -0.60 -11.12 19.06
CA THR A 230 0.69 -10.58 19.54
C THR A 230 1.87 -11.29 18.86
N ALA A 231 1.80 -12.61 18.70
CA ALA A 231 2.83 -13.38 17.98
C ALA A 231 2.90 -12.95 16.49
N TYR A 232 1.76 -12.77 15.84
CA TYR A 232 1.70 -12.22 14.48
C TYR A 232 2.41 -10.86 14.38
N MET A 233 2.06 -9.92 15.28
CA MET A 233 2.63 -8.56 15.26
C MET A 233 4.14 -8.57 15.49
N GLN A 234 4.64 -9.44 16.37
CA GLN A 234 6.07 -9.60 16.62
C GLN A 234 6.83 -10.06 15.36
N VAL A 235 6.34 -11.09 14.69
CA VAL A 235 6.93 -11.61 13.46
C VAL A 235 6.83 -10.59 12.33
N TYR A 236 5.65 -9.97 12.18
CA TYR A 236 5.38 -8.98 11.15
C TYR A 236 6.36 -7.79 11.24
N TYR A 237 6.42 -7.12 12.41
CA TYR A 237 7.30 -5.95 12.55
C TYR A 237 8.78 -6.31 12.41
N THR A 238 9.20 -7.46 12.96
CA THR A 238 10.60 -7.88 12.86
C THR A 238 10.98 -8.16 11.41
N GLY A 239 10.19 -8.95 10.72
CA GLY A 239 10.44 -9.30 9.32
C GLY A 239 10.32 -8.10 8.39
N TYR A 240 9.26 -7.31 8.52
CA TYR A 240 9.00 -6.14 7.68
C TYR A 240 10.07 -5.05 7.82
N LEU A 241 10.43 -4.66 9.04
CA LEU A 241 11.42 -3.61 9.25
C LEU A 241 12.80 -4.05 8.81
N TYR A 242 13.15 -5.30 9.06
CA TYR A 242 14.42 -5.84 8.57
C TYR A 242 14.46 -5.89 7.04
N PHE A 243 13.38 -6.34 6.39
CA PHE A 243 13.25 -6.28 4.94
C PHE A 243 13.40 -4.84 4.43
N THR A 244 12.70 -3.89 5.04
CA THR A 244 12.74 -2.47 4.65
C THR A 244 14.16 -1.90 4.75
N ASP A 245 14.89 -2.26 5.80
CA ASP A 245 16.29 -1.85 5.98
C ASP A 245 17.22 -2.46 4.92
N LEU A 246 16.95 -3.69 4.50
CA LEU A 246 17.73 -4.33 3.43
C LEU A 246 17.37 -3.73 2.06
N TYR A 247 16.07 -3.58 1.79
CA TYR A 247 15.57 -3.01 0.54
C TYR A 247 16.04 -1.57 0.35
N GLY A 248 16.03 -0.75 1.40
CA GLY A 248 16.50 0.62 1.39
C GLY A 248 18.02 0.78 1.12
N LYS A 249 18.79 -0.31 1.20
CA LYS A 249 20.23 -0.33 0.83
C LYS A 249 20.47 -0.67 -0.62
N ILE A 250 19.43 -1.07 -1.37
CA ILE A 250 19.53 -1.31 -2.81
C ILE A 250 19.78 0.03 -3.49
N ASN A 251 20.94 0.19 -4.05
CA ASN A 251 21.37 1.42 -4.71
C ASN A 251 22.21 1.07 -5.95
N PRO A 252 21.57 0.77 -7.08
CA PRO A 252 22.27 0.40 -8.29
C PRO A 252 23.13 1.54 -8.81
N THR A 253 24.27 1.20 -9.40
CA THR A 253 25.17 2.14 -10.06
C THR A 253 24.60 2.59 -11.41
N GLU A 254 25.05 3.73 -11.92
CA GLU A 254 24.70 4.25 -13.25
C GLU A 254 24.94 3.21 -14.36
N GLN A 255 26.03 2.44 -14.24
CA GLN A 255 26.33 1.38 -15.21
C GLN A 255 25.31 0.25 -15.15
N GLU A 256 24.93 -0.21 -13.95
CA GLU A 256 23.93 -1.25 -13.78
C GLU A 256 22.58 -0.81 -14.32
N ILE A 257 22.19 0.44 -14.10
CA ILE A 257 20.94 1.03 -14.63
C ILE A 257 20.97 1.02 -16.17
N SER A 258 22.08 1.49 -16.77
CA SER A 258 22.21 1.52 -18.22
C SER A 258 22.20 0.10 -18.82
N ASP A 259 22.95 -0.83 -18.22
CA ASP A 259 23.00 -2.23 -18.68
C ASP A 259 21.62 -2.91 -18.57
N TYR A 260 20.89 -2.63 -17.49
CA TYR A 260 19.54 -3.15 -17.29
C TYR A 260 18.58 -2.62 -18.36
N PHE A 261 18.64 -1.31 -18.66
CA PHE A 261 17.83 -0.73 -19.74
C PHE A 261 18.14 -1.40 -21.07
N ASP A 262 19.43 -1.52 -21.44
CA ASP A 262 19.86 -2.07 -22.72
C ASP A 262 19.49 -3.57 -22.85
N ALA A 263 19.54 -4.32 -21.75
CA ALA A 263 19.08 -5.71 -21.72
C ALA A 263 17.55 -5.86 -21.85
N ASN A 264 16.78 -4.84 -21.45
CA ASN A 264 15.33 -4.86 -21.44
C ASN A 264 14.68 -3.85 -22.43
N VAL A 265 15.44 -3.33 -23.39
CA VAL A 265 15.03 -2.28 -24.32
C VAL A 265 13.69 -2.55 -25.03
N THR A 266 13.42 -3.81 -25.37
CA THR A 266 12.16 -4.21 -26.03
C THR A 266 10.96 -4.07 -25.10
N SER A 267 11.12 -4.34 -23.81
CA SER A 267 10.06 -4.16 -22.81
C SER A 267 9.78 -2.69 -22.58
N PHE A 268 10.82 -1.89 -22.35
CA PHE A 268 10.69 -0.44 -22.19
C PHE A 268 10.04 0.22 -23.42
N ALA A 269 10.44 -0.18 -24.63
CA ALA A 269 9.84 0.35 -25.86
C ALA A 269 8.34 0.03 -25.99
N LYS A 270 7.87 -1.12 -25.51
CA LYS A 270 6.42 -1.44 -25.45
C LYS A 270 5.65 -0.51 -24.54
N SER A 271 6.28 -0.03 -23.47
CA SER A 271 5.72 0.97 -22.54
C SER A 271 5.98 2.42 -23.03
N GLY A 272 6.48 2.61 -24.24
CA GLY A 272 6.75 3.93 -24.81
C GLY A 272 8.04 4.58 -24.33
N VAL A 273 8.88 3.87 -23.55
CA VAL A 273 10.12 4.41 -22.98
C VAL A 273 11.31 4.06 -23.87
N THR A 274 12.05 5.10 -24.28
CA THR A 274 13.27 5.01 -25.11
C THR A 274 14.32 5.99 -24.57
N LYS A 275 15.57 5.86 -24.98
CA LYS A 275 16.63 6.83 -24.61
C LYS A 275 16.35 8.27 -25.10
N THR A 276 15.33 8.49 -25.93
CA THR A 276 14.91 9.79 -26.45
C THR A 276 13.55 10.26 -25.93
N SER A 277 13.00 9.60 -24.93
CA SER A 277 11.67 9.92 -24.36
C SER A 277 11.59 11.27 -23.62
N GLY A 278 12.69 11.99 -23.49
CA GLY A 278 12.76 13.25 -22.75
C GLY A 278 13.08 13.03 -21.26
N ASN A 279 12.69 13.99 -20.44
CA ASN A 279 12.96 13.97 -19.00
C ASN A 279 11.66 14.00 -18.20
N TYR A 280 11.70 13.41 -17.01
CA TYR A 280 10.88 13.79 -15.87
C TYR A 280 11.45 15.05 -15.21
N VAL A 281 10.58 15.81 -14.56
CA VAL A 281 10.97 17.02 -13.81
C VAL A 281 10.33 16.94 -12.42
N ASP A 282 11.13 17.25 -11.42
CA ASP A 282 10.69 17.37 -10.03
C ASP A 282 10.67 18.85 -9.63
N VAL A 283 9.56 19.28 -9.04
CA VAL A 283 9.40 20.65 -8.56
C VAL A 283 8.70 20.68 -7.21
N ARG A 284 9.03 21.69 -6.40
CA ARG A 284 8.18 22.09 -5.28
C ARG A 284 7.34 23.27 -5.70
N HIS A 285 6.13 23.37 -5.13
CA HIS A 285 5.30 24.53 -5.38
C HIS A 285 4.54 25.00 -4.13
N ILE A 286 4.21 26.30 -4.16
CA ILE A 286 3.29 26.94 -3.22
C ILE A 286 2.12 27.43 -4.06
N LEU A 287 0.94 26.87 -3.83
CA LEU A 287 -0.28 27.32 -4.49
C LEU A 287 -1.02 28.31 -3.62
N LEU A 288 -1.41 29.43 -4.20
CA LEU A 288 -2.35 30.39 -3.61
C LEU A 288 -3.56 30.54 -4.50
N VAL A 289 -4.74 30.19 -3.95
CA VAL A 289 -6.01 30.16 -4.67
C VAL A 289 -6.78 31.48 -4.46
N PRO A 290 -7.34 32.10 -5.51
CA PRO A 290 -8.23 33.25 -5.35
C PRO A 290 -9.52 32.83 -4.64
N SER A 291 -10.09 33.70 -3.82
CA SER A 291 -11.31 33.42 -3.04
C SER A 291 -12.57 33.25 -3.91
N ALA A 292 -12.53 33.77 -5.12
CA ALA A 292 -13.57 33.67 -6.13
C ALA A 292 -12.98 33.91 -7.52
N ASP A 293 -13.70 33.52 -8.56
CA ASP A 293 -13.30 33.82 -9.95
C ASP A 293 -13.76 35.24 -10.35
N THR A 294 -13.17 36.24 -9.72
CA THR A 294 -13.40 37.66 -10.02
C THR A 294 -12.06 38.40 -10.11
N GLU A 295 -11.98 39.44 -10.91
CA GLU A 295 -10.79 40.25 -11.09
C GLU A 295 -10.24 40.76 -9.76
N THR A 296 -11.11 41.20 -8.84
CA THR A 296 -10.73 41.66 -7.49
C THR A 296 -10.09 40.54 -6.67
N ALA A 297 -10.70 39.33 -6.64
CA ALA A 297 -10.17 38.19 -5.90
C ALA A 297 -8.82 37.70 -6.45
N TRP A 298 -8.65 37.74 -7.75
CA TRP A 298 -7.37 37.46 -8.40
C TRP A 298 -6.29 38.50 -8.05
N ALA A 299 -6.63 39.79 -8.02
CA ALA A 299 -5.70 40.85 -7.60
C ALA A 299 -5.32 40.72 -6.12
N GLU A 300 -6.26 40.38 -5.23
CA GLU A 300 -5.97 40.11 -3.83
C GLU A 300 -5.08 38.85 -3.66
N CYS A 301 -5.35 37.80 -4.43
CA CYS A 301 -4.52 36.60 -4.46
C CYS A 301 -3.08 36.95 -4.89
N ARG A 302 -2.92 37.73 -5.95
CA ARG A 302 -1.62 38.20 -6.41
C ARG A 302 -0.86 38.97 -5.32
N SER A 303 -1.54 39.82 -4.58
CA SER A 303 -0.93 40.56 -3.47
C SER A 303 -0.43 39.65 -2.35
N ARG A 304 -1.18 38.56 -2.07
CA ARG A 304 -0.71 37.53 -1.10
C ARG A 304 0.53 36.80 -1.63
N VAL A 305 0.55 36.42 -2.89
CA VAL A 305 1.71 35.80 -3.55
C VAL A 305 2.93 36.70 -3.48
N ASP A 306 2.77 38.00 -3.75
CA ASP A 306 3.89 38.96 -3.68
C ASP A 306 4.49 39.03 -2.26
N THR A 307 3.64 38.84 -1.24
CA THR A 307 4.11 38.77 0.16
C THR A 307 4.93 37.50 0.40
N VAL A 308 4.50 36.34 -0.11
CA VAL A 308 5.26 35.08 0.00
C VAL A 308 6.56 35.18 -0.77
N LEU A 309 6.52 35.75 -1.97
CA LEU A 309 7.70 35.97 -2.81
C LEU A 309 8.73 36.86 -2.14
N GLN A 310 8.31 37.94 -1.47
CA GLN A 310 9.21 38.77 -0.71
C GLN A 310 9.87 38.02 0.44
N LYS A 311 9.13 37.14 1.14
CA LYS A 311 9.71 36.30 2.19
C LYS A 311 10.73 35.33 1.62
N TRP A 312 10.44 34.72 0.50
CA TRP A 312 11.35 33.85 -0.25
C TRP A 312 12.65 34.60 -0.64
N GLN A 313 12.53 35.75 -1.26
CA GLN A 313 13.68 36.56 -1.69
C GLN A 313 14.52 37.16 -0.52
N ASN A 314 13.94 37.26 0.68
CA ASN A 314 14.63 37.70 1.88
C ASN A 314 15.23 36.56 2.72
N SER A 315 15.06 35.32 2.30
CA SER A 315 15.69 34.12 2.87
C SER A 315 17.01 33.80 2.15
N ASP A 316 17.67 32.73 2.54
CA ASP A 316 18.84 32.21 1.83
C ASP A 316 18.49 31.55 0.50
N MET A 317 17.21 31.48 0.16
CA MET A 317 16.61 30.84 -1.03
C MET A 317 17.04 29.39 -1.21
N THR A 318 17.19 28.66 -0.12
CA THR A 318 17.45 27.22 -0.12
C THR A 318 16.16 26.42 -0.27
N GLU A 319 16.25 25.17 -0.68
CA GLU A 319 15.09 24.26 -0.72
C GLU A 319 14.42 24.15 0.66
N LEU A 320 15.20 24.18 1.74
CA LEU A 320 14.66 24.14 3.11
C LEU A 320 13.83 25.40 3.43
N ASP A 321 14.28 26.59 3.01
CA ASP A 321 13.49 27.80 3.16
C ASP A 321 12.19 27.75 2.39
N PHE A 322 12.22 27.12 1.19
CA PHE A 322 11.02 26.92 0.40
C PHE A 322 10.03 26.00 1.09
N LEU A 323 10.50 24.89 1.69
CA LEU A 323 9.68 23.96 2.48
C LEU A 323 8.94 24.67 3.63
N VAL A 324 9.63 25.54 4.36
CA VAL A 324 9.00 26.34 5.43
C VAL A 324 7.87 27.22 4.90
N LEU A 325 8.04 27.80 3.71
CA LEU A 325 7.00 28.62 3.09
C LEU A 325 5.85 27.76 2.55
N VAL A 326 6.12 26.56 2.04
CA VAL A 326 5.06 25.61 1.64
C VAL A 326 4.15 25.31 2.83
N GLU A 327 4.72 24.92 3.97
CA GLU A 327 3.96 24.58 5.18
C GLU A 327 3.11 25.76 5.67
N GLN A 328 3.60 26.98 5.55
CA GLN A 328 2.92 28.17 6.05
C GLN A 328 1.85 28.73 5.10
N TYR A 329 2.02 28.58 3.79
CA TYR A 329 1.26 29.36 2.81
C TYR A 329 0.58 28.53 1.72
N SER A 330 1.03 27.30 1.42
CA SER A 330 0.43 26.52 0.34
C SER A 330 -1.01 26.14 0.65
N GLN A 331 -1.87 26.33 -0.33
CA GLN A 331 -3.28 25.94 -0.31
C GLN A 331 -3.51 24.68 -1.20
N ASP A 332 -2.45 23.98 -1.56
CA ASP A 332 -2.57 22.70 -2.25
C ASP A 332 -2.71 21.56 -1.24
N ASP A 333 -3.93 21.10 -1.03
CA ASP A 333 -4.25 20.04 -0.08
C ASP A 333 -3.60 18.68 -0.45
N ILE A 334 -3.12 18.53 -1.71
CA ILE A 334 -2.53 17.28 -2.20
C ILE A 334 -1.06 17.18 -1.82
N THR A 335 -0.28 18.26 -2.03
CA THR A 335 1.17 18.22 -1.87
C THR A 335 1.70 19.00 -0.67
N ALA A 336 0.90 19.84 -0.01
CA ALA A 336 1.36 20.65 1.12
C ALA A 336 2.02 19.81 2.22
N TYR A 337 1.49 18.63 2.53
CA TYR A 337 2.03 17.72 3.54
C TYR A 337 3.31 16.98 3.11
N THR A 338 3.64 16.97 1.80
CA THR A 338 4.90 16.45 1.24
C THR A 338 5.89 17.56 0.91
N GLY A 339 5.68 18.77 1.46
CA GLY A 339 6.50 19.93 1.20
C GLY A 339 6.33 20.51 -0.21
N GLY A 340 5.12 20.42 -0.76
CA GLY A 340 4.75 20.94 -2.07
C GLY A 340 5.39 20.21 -3.26
N MET A 341 5.80 18.95 -3.08
CA MET A 341 6.55 18.20 -4.08
C MET A 341 5.63 17.54 -5.12
N TYR A 342 5.89 17.84 -6.39
CA TYR A 342 5.50 17.04 -7.54
C TYR A 342 6.73 16.35 -8.10
N THR A 343 6.68 15.03 -8.21
CA THR A 343 7.76 14.19 -8.73
C THR A 343 7.37 13.57 -10.07
N ASN A 344 8.36 13.32 -10.90
CA ASN A 344 8.21 12.63 -12.17
C ASN A 344 7.16 13.27 -13.11
N ILE A 345 7.11 14.61 -13.13
CA ILE A 345 6.25 15.33 -14.07
C ILE A 345 6.74 15.04 -15.49
N ALA A 346 5.87 14.46 -16.34
CA ALA A 346 6.09 14.33 -17.78
C ALA A 346 5.42 15.46 -18.55
N LYS A 347 5.82 15.64 -19.81
CA LYS A 347 5.12 16.58 -20.69
C LYS A 347 3.69 16.08 -20.97
N GLY A 348 2.71 16.95 -20.74
CA GLY A 348 1.28 16.68 -20.85
C GLY A 348 0.55 16.49 -19.52
N ASP A 349 1.28 16.44 -18.38
CA ASP A 349 0.68 16.20 -17.07
C ASP A 349 0.11 17.46 -16.41
N MET A 350 0.66 18.63 -16.76
CA MET A 350 0.35 19.89 -16.10
C MET A 350 -0.28 20.91 -17.05
N GLU A 351 -0.94 21.93 -16.47
CA GLU A 351 -1.39 23.07 -17.28
C GLU A 351 -0.23 23.73 -18.03
N GLU A 352 -0.51 24.20 -19.23
CA GLU A 352 0.49 24.70 -20.20
C GLU A 352 1.47 25.73 -19.59
N THR A 353 0.99 26.66 -18.79
CA THR A 353 1.87 27.69 -18.18
C THR A 353 2.79 27.11 -17.13
N PHE A 354 2.32 26.15 -16.34
CA PHE A 354 3.12 25.44 -15.35
C PHE A 354 4.15 24.54 -16.07
N GLU A 355 3.70 23.75 -17.04
CA GLU A 355 4.55 22.86 -17.83
C GLU A 355 5.64 23.60 -18.58
N ASN A 356 5.31 24.71 -19.27
CA ASN A 356 6.28 25.53 -19.99
C ASN A 356 7.36 26.07 -19.04
N TRP A 357 7.01 26.38 -17.81
CA TRP A 357 8.02 26.79 -16.84
C TRP A 357 8.91 25.60 -16.44
N CYS A 358 8.35 24.44 -16.13
CA CYS A 358 9.09 23.23 -15.74
C CYS A 358 10.09 22.77 -16.82
N PHE A 359 9.65 22.78 -18.08
CA PHE A 359 10.43 22.26 -19.21
C PHE A 359 11.16 23.35 -20.02
N ALA A 360 11.33 24.56 -19.45
CA ALA A 360 12.12 25.60 -20.08
C ALA A 360 13.58 25.15 -20.27
N GLU A 361 14.16 25.50 -21.41
CA GLU A 361 15.56 25.17 -21.73
C GLU A 361 16.51 25.71 -20.64
N ASN A 362 17.52 24.92 -20.30
CA ASN A 362 18.55 25.23 -19.31
C ASN A 362 18.06 25.44 -17.86
N ARG A 363 16.88 24.93 -17.50
CA ARG A 363 16.41 24.93 -16.11
C ARG A 363 17.38 24.13 -15.24
N GLN A 364 17.70 24.66 -14.06
CA GLN A 364 18.65 24.08 -13.12
C GLN A 364 18.04 23.98 -11.72
N ALA A 365 18.54 23.03 -10.92
CA ALA A 365 18.19 22.92 -9.51
C ALA A 365 18.39 24.25 -8.79
N GLY A 366 17.39 24.67 -8.01
CA GLY A 366 17.35 25.97 -7.36
C GLY A 366 16.73 27.10 -8.16
N ASP A 367 16.44 26.92 -9.44
CA ASP A 367 15.66 27.88 -10.21
C ASP A 367 14.25 27.99 -9.61
N TRP A 368 13.74 29.21 -9.57
CA TRP A 368 12.39 29.47 -9.11
C TRP A 368 11.62 30.41 -10.04
N GLY A 369 10.33 30.41 -9.93
CA GLY A 369 9.48 31.26 -10.74
C GLY A 369 8.05 31.33 -10.26
N LEU A 370 7.32 32.29 -10.79
CA LEU A 370 5.91 32.49 -10.51
C LEU A 370 5.10 32.28 -11.78
N VAL A 371 4.14 31.35 -11.75
CA VAL A 371 3.22 31.11 -12.86
C VAL A 371 1.77 31.27 -12.39
N GLN A 372 0.89 31.58 -13.30
CA GLN A 372 -0.56 31.61 -13.09
C GLN A 372 -1.19 30.51 -13.90
N THR A 373 -2.07 29.74 -13.25
CA THR A 373 -2.90 28.68 -13.88
C THR A 373 -4.38 29.01 -13.61
N SER A 374 -5.27 28.14 -14.08
CA SER A 374 -6.70 28.24 -13.74
C SER A 374 -6.99 28.03 -12.25
N TYR A 375 -6.12 27.36 -11.52
CA TYR A 375 -6.26 27.12 -10.07
C TYR A 375 -5.83 28.29 -9.19
N GLY A 376 -4.88 29.10 -9.66
CA GLY A 376 -4.31 30.18 -8.86
C GLY A 376 -2.89 30.57 -9.30
N TYR A 377 -2.16 31.13 -8.36
CA TYR A 377 -0.74 31.44 -8.56
C TYR A 377 0.13 30.37 -7.90
N HIS A 378 1.13 29.88 -8.63
CA HIS A 378 2.12 28.92 -8.16
C HIS A 378 3.49 29.59 -8.08
N LEU A 379 4.06 29.67 -6.90
CA LEU A 379 5.51 29.90 -6.76
C LEU A 379 6.17 28.53 -6.87
N LEU A 380 7.08 28.37 -7.84
CA LEU A 380 7.74 27.13 -8.20
C LEU A 380 9.19 27.14 -7.82
N TYR A 381 9.70 26.00 -7.38
CA TYR A 381 11.12 25.74 -7.14
C TYR A 381 11.51 24.46 -7.87
N PHE A 382 12.49 24.54 -8.76
CA PHE A 382 12.97 23.42 -9.54
C PHE A 382 13.93 22.57 -8.72
N VAL A 383 13.63 21.30 -8.59
CA VAL A 383 14.45 20.35 -7.81
C VAL A 383 15.43 19.65 -8.72
N GLU A 384 14.93 18.92 -9.74
CA GLU A 384 15.79 18.21 -10.68
C GLU A 384 15.06 17.85 -11.98
N ALA A 385 15.84 17.37 -12.93
CA ALA A 385 15.34 16.70 -14.13
C ALA A 385 16.15 15.43 -14.37
N GLU A 386 15.45 14.33 -14.61
CA GLU A 386 16.05 13.03 -14.87
C GLU A 386 15.52 12.46 -16.19
N ALA A 387 16.39 11.84 -16.99
CA ALA A 387 15.95 11.20 -18.22
C ALA A 387 14.93 10.09 -17.91
N ILE A 388 13.78 10.10 -18.59
CA ILE A 388 12.69 9.13 -18.37
C ILE A 388 13.20 7.69 -18.43
N TRP A 389 14.01 7.36 -19.44
CA TRP A 389 14.55 6.01 -19.56
C TRP A 389 15.40 5.59 -18.35
N HIS A 390 16.13 6.54 -17.75
CA HIS A 390 16.99 6.29 -16.60
C HIS A 390 16.18 6.08 -15.33
N ALA A 391 15.23 6.95 -15.05
CA ALA A 391 14.32 6.84 -13.90
C ALA A 391 13.52 5.52 -13.93
N GLU A 392 12.97 5.18 -15.09
CA GLU A 392 12.22 3.93 -15.30
C GLU A 392 13.11 2.69 -15.16
N ALA A 393 14.30 2.71 -15.72
CA ALA A 393 15.26 1.61 -15.62
C ALA A 393 15.76 1.42 -14.18
N LYS A 394 16.07 2.51 -13.49
CA LYS A 394 16.47 2.51 -12.08
C LYS A 394 15.39 1.90 -11.19
N THR A 395 14.16 2.35 -11.36
CA THR A 395 13.00 1.83 -10.61
C THR A 395 12.80 0.33 -10.87
N ALA A 396 12.80 -0.09 -12.13
CA ALA A 396 12.64 -1.48 -12.52
C ALA A 396 13.79 -2.37 -12.01
N LEU A 397 15.03 -1.87 -12.00
CA LEU A 397 16.18 -2.59 -11.49
C LEU A 397 16.13 -2.74 -9.97
N ILE A 398 15.78 -1.67 -9.22
CA ILE A 398 15.59 -1.74 -7.77
C ILE A 398 14.53 -2.79 -7.42
N GLN A 399 13.42 -2.82 -8.17
CA GLN A 399 12.38 -3.82 -7.98
C GLN A 399 12.86 -5.24 -8.29
N ALA A 400 13.66 -5.41 -9.36
CA ALA A 400 14.25 -6.71 -9.69
C ALA A 400 15.19 -7.19 -8.58
N GLN A 401 16.10 -6.35 -8.11
CA GLN A 401 17.01 -6.66 -7.00
C GLN A 401 16.25 -6.90 -5.69
N GLY A 402 15.13 -6.20 -5.45
CA GLY A 402 14.25 -6.46 -4.32
C GLY A 402 13.58 -7.85 -4.39
N ARG A 403 13.16 -8.29 -5.57
CA ARG A 403 12.67 -9.66 -5.77
C ARG A 403 13.77 -10.68 -5.52
N ASP A 404 14.95 -10.45 -6.06
CA ASP A 404 16.10 -11.33 -5.84
C ASP A 404 16.49 -11.44 -4.36
N LEU A 405 16.37 -10.33 -3.62
CA LEU A 405 16.56 -10.31 -2.16
C LEU A 405 15.54 -11.22 -1.47
N VAL A 406 14.25 -11.06 -1.79
CA VAL A 406 13.18 -11.90 -1.21
C VAL A 406 13.43 -13.36 -1.56
N ASP A 407 13.70 -13.67 -2.82
CA ASP A 407 13.98 -15.03 -3.29
C ASP A 407 15.19 -15.64 -2.60
N GLY A 408 16.25 -14.87 -2.44
CA GLY A 408 17.46 -15.29 -1.77
C GLY A 408 17.27 -15.59 -0.28
N VAL A 409 16.39 -14.83 0.40
CA VAL A 409 16.05 -15.10 1.80
C VAL A 409 15.16 -16.34 1.90
N LEU A 410 14.09 -16.41 1.10
CA LEU A 410 13.16 -17.55 1.10
C LEU A 410 13.84 -18.88 0.76
N ALA A 411 14.84 -18.86 -0.12
CA ALA A 411 15.58 -20.08 -0.50
C ALA A 411 16.39 -20.69 0.65
N GLN A 412 16.62 -19.97 1.74
CA GLN A 412 17.37 -20.46 2.90
C GLN A 412 16.51 -21.31 3.83
N TYR A 413 15.18 -21.21 3.74
CA TYR A 413 14.26 -21.86 4.66
C TYR A 413 13.26 -22.73 3.90
N ALA A 414 13.16 -24.01 4.31
CA ALA A 414 12.16 -24.92 3.77
C ALA A 414 10.84 -24.73 4.50
N LEU A 415 9.76 -24.51 3.74
CA LEU A 415 8.40 -24.49 4.26
C LEU A 415 7.78 -25.88 4.14
N ASP A 416 7.21 -26.37 5.24
CA ASP A 416 6.36 -27.59 5.28
C ASP A 416 4.96 -27.23 5.80
N VAL A 417 3.90 -27.58 5.04
CA VAL A 417 2.51 -27.28 5.39
C VAL A 417 1.68 -28.57 5.45
N ASP A 418 1.06 -28.84 6.59
CA ASP A 418 0.09 -29.91 6.71
C ASP A 418 -1.34 -29.37 6.54
N TYR A 419 -1.79 -29.27 5.29
CA TYR A 419 -3.12 -28.76 4.92
C TYR A 419 -4.28 -29.53 5.58
N ARG A 420 -4.07 -30.79 5.97
CA ARG A 420 -5.12 -31.61 6.62
C ARG A 420 -5.46 -31.14 8.02
N LYS A 421 -4.55 -30.40 8.66
CA LYS A 421 -4.72 -29.83 9.99
C LYS A 421 -5.28 -28.40 9.97
N ILE A 422 -5.35 -27.79 8.80
CA ILE A 422 -5.83 -26.41 8.68
C ILE A 422 -7.33 -26.36 8.94
N VAL A 423 -7.72 -25.47 9.83
CA VAL A 423 -9.11 -25.16 10.16
C VAL A 423 -9.27 -23.65 10.19
N LEU A 424 -10.22 -23.12 9.42
CA LEU A 424 -10.54 -21.71 9.38
C LEU A 424 -11.87 -21.46 10.09
N ALA A 425 -11.87 -20.57 11.07
CA ALA A 425 -13.07 -20.12 11.74
C ALA A 425 -13.75 -19.01 10.94
N GLU A 426 -15.07 -19.07 10.85
CA GLU A 426 -15.86 -17.95 10.33
C GLU A 426 -15.86 -16.80 11.34
N VAL A 427 -15.96 -15.57 10.83
CA VAL A 427 -16.21 -14.36 11.60
C VAL A 427 -17.66 -13.98 11.41
N GLU A 428 -18.39 -13.77 12.51
CA GLU A 428 -19.75 -13.22 12.43
C GLU A 428 -19.65 -11.74 12.06
N MET A 429 -19.90 -11.46 10.79
CA MET A 429 -20.01 -10.10 10.29
C MET A 429 -21.35 -9.52 10.74
N GLY A 430 -21.31 -8.67 11.78
CA GLY A 430 -22.46 -8.01 12.37
C GLY A 430 -23.05 -6.88 11.51
#